data_9885a3905d8c2e5f6a403671bfd65ac1
#
_entry.id   9885a3905d8c2e5f6a403671bfd65ac1
#
_cell.length_a   1.000
_cell.length_b   1.000
_cell.length_c   1.000
_cell.angle_alpha   90.00
_cell.angle_beta   90.00
_cell.angle_gamma   90.00
#
_symmetry.space_group_name_H-M   'P 1'
#
loop_
_entity.id
_entity.type
_entity.pdbx_description
1 polymer ?
#
loop_
_entity_poly.entity_id
_entity_poly.type
_entity_poly.pdbx_seq_one_letter_code
_entity_poly.pdbx_strand_id
1 'polypeptide(L)'
;MRYILLLLVLLVSSFSYAQEDSESLDTENIEEVVTSALRKETALQDTGLAVTVLTASDIESKNLKEFYDFQFNVPGVLFNKGNFSGAAIQIRGMTNYAIGGSFAAVATPRQDDINMGNLQMAQNELFDLASFEVLRGPQGTLYGGNNPGGTFLMKSIDPGDDTDAYLKAEFGDKNLERYSGGMTFGAGENLRTRFSFRSTKRDGYTENLFDGSDVDDRDYLGVRIKTIYD
;
A
#
# COMPACT_ATOMS: atom_id res chain seq x y z
N MET A 1 39.36 10.56 -1.53
CA MET A 1 37.98 11.03 -1.27
C MET A 1 37.55 12.26 -2.10
N ARG A 2 38.36 13.30 -2.29
CA ARG A 2 37.98 14.50 -3.08
C ARG A 2 37.68 14.22 -4.56
N TYR A 3 38.29 13.22 -5.19
CA TYR A 3 38.10 12.88 -6.61
C TYR A 3 36.87 12.00 -6.86
N ILE A 4 36.40 11.25 -5.86
CA ILE A 4 35.17 10.44 -5.95
C ILE A 4 33.96 11.35 -5.92
N LEU A 5 34.00 12.42 -5.11
CA LEU A 5 32.91 13.41 -5.05
C LEU A 5 32.77 14.19 -6.37
N LEU A 6 33.89 14.51 -7.04
CA LEU A 6 33.91 15.18 -8.34
C LEU A 6 33.38 14.28 -9.48
N LEU A 7 33.61 12.98 -9.41
CA LEU A 7 33.10 12.02 -10.37
C LEU A 7 31.57 11.82 -10.23
N LEU A 8 31.06 11.87 -9.00
CA LEU A 8 29.63 11.78 -8.72
C LEU A 8 28.86 13.03 -9.19
N VAL A 9 29.45 14.21 -9.07
CA VAL A 9 28.87 15.48 -9.56
C VAL A 9 28.85 15.52 -11.10
N LEU A 10 29.86 14.96 -11.77
CA LEU A 10 29.91 14.87 -13.22
C LEU A 10 28.90 13.86 -13.81
N LEU A 11 28.56 12.81 -13.09
CA LEU A 11 27.54 11.85 -13.49
C LEU A 11 26.12 12.43 -13.38
N VAL A 12 25.86 13.32 -12.43
CA VAL A 12 24.56 13.98 -12.25
C VAL A 12 24.33 15.06 -13.32
N SER A 13 25.38 15.72 -13.82
CA SER A 13 25.26 16.78 -14.83
C SER A 13 24.96 16.27 -16.24
N SER A 14 25.14 14.99 -16.53
CA SER A 14 24.80 14.40 -17.85
C SER A 14 23.35 13.96 -18.00
N PHE A 15 22.55 14.02 -16.92
CA PHE A 15 21.11 13.66 -16.97
C PHE A 15 20.18 14.85 -17.17
N SER A 16 20.68 16.08 -17.33
CA SER A 16 19.86 17.29 -17.44
C SER A 16 19.59 17.76 -18.87
N TYR A 17 19.71 16.91 -19.86
CA TYR A 17 19.34 17.22 -21.24
C TYR A 17 18.38 16.16 -21.78
N ALA A 18 17.12 16.27 -21.44
CA ALA A 18 16.02 15.78 -22.26
C ALA A 18 14.69 16.32 -21.73
N GLN A 19 14.12 17.09 -22.56
CA GLN A 19 12.74 17.12 -23.00
C GLN A 19 11.88 18.25 -22.44
N GLU A 20 11.95 19.36 -23.17
CA GLU A 20 10.81 20.26 -23.38
C GLU A 20 9.92 19.60 -24.45
N ASP A 21 8.97 18.80 -24.04
CA ASP A 21 7.85 18.41 -24.92
C ASP A 21 6.63 19.26 -24.57
N SER A 22 6.17 19.95 -25.58
CA SER A 22 4.98 20.77 -25.61
C SER A 22 3.78 19.96 -25.10
N GLU A 23 3.26 20.33 -23.95
CA GLU A 23 1.99 19.91 -23.41
C GLU A 23 0.87 20.35 -24.36
N SER A 24 0.49 19.47 -25.29
CA SER A 24 -0.83 19.55 -25.89
C SER A 24 -1.81 19.13 -24.81
N LEU A 25 -2.67 20.05 -24.39
CA LEU A 25 -3.82 19.77 -23.53
C LEU A 25 -4.76 18.81 -24.28
N ASP A 26 -4.47 17.51 -24.21
CA ASP A 26 -5.41 16.45 -24.55
C ASP A 26 -6.43 16.31 -23.42
N THR A 27 -7.54 17.02 -23.59
CA THR A 27 -8.66 17.10 -22.65
C THR A 27 -9.57 15.86 -22.66
N GLU A 28 -9.10 14.67 -23.04
CA GLU A 28 -9.99 13.50 -23.15
C GLU A 28 -9.39 12.15 -22.74
N ASN A 29 -8.50 12.09 -21.78
CA ASN A 29 -8.17 10.82 -21.12
C ASN A 29 -8.59 10.89 -19.66
N ILE A 30 -9.89 10.79 -19.40
CA ILE A 30 -10.37 10.43 -18.06
C ILE A 30 -9.95 8.98 -17.87
N GLU A 31 -8.88 8.77 -17.10
CA GLU A 31 -8.40 7.43 -16.74
C GLU A 31 -9.55 6.67 -16.09
N GLU A 32 -10.05 5.63 -16.77
CA GLU A 32 -11.16 4.83 -16.27
C GLU A 32 -10.69 4.06 -15.04
N VAL A 33 -11.28 4.36 -13.88
CA VAL A 33 -10.96 3.65 -12.65
C VAL A 33 -11.56 2.24 -12.72
N VAL A 34 -10.70 1.23 -12.74
CA VAL A 34 -11.07 -0.18 -12.79
C VAL A 34 -11.01 -0.79 -11.40
N THR A 35 -11.94 -1.69 -11.10
CA THR A 35 -11.98 -2.45 -9.84
C THR A 35 -11.88 -3.95 -10.10
N SER A 36 -11.21 -4.66 -9.22
CA SER A 36 -11.17 -6.13 -9.18
C SER A 36 -12.20 -6.74 -8.22
N ALA A 37 -13.10 -5.92 -7.69
CA ALA A 37 -14.09 -6.29 -6.67
C ALA A 37 -14.97 -7.50 -7.00
N LEU A 38 -15.19 -7.78 -8.28
CA LEU A 38 -15.92 -8.95 -8.76
C LEU A 38 -15.03 -10.13 -9.17
N ARG A 39 -13.75 -10.13 -8.81
CA ARG A 39 -12.70 -11.06 -9.28
C ARG A 39 -12.52 -11.02 -10.80
N LYS A 40 -12.87 -9.93 -11.39
CA LYS A 40 -12.69 -9.61 -12.79
C LYS A 40 -12.56 -8.09 -12.89
N GLU A 41 -11.71 -7.64 -13.76
CA GLU A 41 -11.54 -6.21 -14.03
C GLU A 41 -12.83 -5.66 -14.64
N THR A 42 -13.40 -4.65 -14.00
CA THR A 42 -14.66 -4.03 -14.40
C THR A 42 -14.55 -2.53 -14.09
N ALA A 43 -15.09 -1.69 -14.97
CA ALA A 43 -15.21 -0.27 -14.68
C ALA A 43 -15.95 -0.04 -13.35
N LEU A 44 -15.43 0.84 -12.51
CA LEU A 44 -16.01 1.10 -11.19
C LEU A 44 -17.48 1.51 -11.30
N GLN A 45 -17.84 2.26 -12.35
CA GLN A 45 -19.22 2.73 -12.58
C GLN A 45 -20.18 1.62 -12.97
N ASP A 46 -19.68 0.52 -13.57
CA ASP A 46 -20.48 -0.61 -14.00
C ASP A 46 -20.65 -1.66 -12.89
N THR A 47 -20.02 -1.44 -11.75
CA THR A 47 -20.10 -2.37 -10.64
C THR A 47 -21.33 -2.06 -9.77
N GLY A 48 -22.19 -3.07 -9.55
CA GLY A 48 -23.37 -2.96 -8.67
C GLY A 48 -23.06 -3.00 -7.17
N LEU A 49 -21.77 -2.92 -6.80
CA LEU A 49 -21.32 -2.99 -5.41
C LEU A 49 -20.92 -1.59 -4.89
N ALA A 50 -21.06 -1.40 -3.57
CA ALA A 50 -20.56 -0.21 -2.92
C ALA A 50 -19.05 -0.31 -2.71
N VAL A 51 -18.29 0.01 -3.73
CA VAL A 51 -16.82 -0.03 -3.73
C VAL A 51 -16.22 1.37 -3.65
N THR A 52 -15.12 1.51 -2.94
CA THR A 52 -14.22 2.67 -3.03
C THR A 52 -12.87 2.14 -3.50
N VAL A 53 -12.33 2.70 -4.57
CA VAL A 53 -11.01 2.37 -5.12
C VAL A 53 -10.09 3.55 -4.90
N LEU A 54 -8.90 3.30 -4.37
CA LEU A 54 -7.77 4.21 -4.32
C LEU A 54 -6.69 3.64 -5.22
N THR A 55 -6.35 4.36 -6.26
CA THR A 55 -5.32 3.97 -7.24
C THR A 55 -3.92 4.16 -6.68
N ALA A 56 -2.90 3.65 -7.36
CA ALA A 56 -1.50 3.91 -7.00
C ALA A 56 -1.20 5.42 -6.90
N SER A 57 -1.74 6.21 -7.84
CA SER A 57 -1.62 7.67 -7.85
C SER A 57 -2.28 8.32 -6.63
N ASP A 58 -3.49 7.86 -6.25
CA ASP A 58 -4.15 8.32 -5.02
C ASP A 58 -3.34 8.00 -3.77
N ILE A 59 -2.84 6.77 -3.67
CA ILE A 59 -2.05 6.29 -2.54
C ILE A 59 -0.79 7.13 -2.39
N GLU A 60 -0.13 7.43 -3.49
CA GLU A 60 1.10 8.23 -3.50
C GLU A 60 0.84 9.71 -3.20
N SER A 61 -0.09 10.34 -3.90
CA SER A 61 -0.39 11.76 -3.76
C SER A 61 -0.91 12.13 -2.37
N LYS A 62 -1.65 11.22 -1.74
CA LYS A 62 -2.19 11.38 -0.39
C LYS A 62 -1.26 10.81 0.70
N ASN A 63 -0.09 10.29 0.31
CA ASN A 63 0.91 9.72 1.22
C ASN A 63 0.37 8.63 2.16
N LEU A 64 -0.47 7.72 1.63
CA LEU A 64 -1.11 6.66 2.40
C LEU A 64 -0.13 5.49 2.58
N LYS A 65 0.25 5.19 3.80
CA LYS A 65 1.29 4.19 4.11
C LYS A 65 0.82 3.05 4.99
N GLU A 66 -0.18 3.30 5.83
CA GLU A 66 -0.74 2.33 6.75
C GLU A 66 -2.25 2.22 6.55
N PHE A 67 -2.86 1.12 6.96
CA PHE A 67 -4.33 0.98 6.93
C PHE A 67 -5.04 2.14 7.62
N TYR A 68 -4.45 2.68 8.67
CA TYR A 68 -4.99 3.82 9.40
C TYR A 68 -5.16 5.07 8.52
N ASP A 69 -4.26 5.29 7.57
CA ASP A 69 -4.30 6.46 6.69
C ASP A 69 -5.49 6.41 5.73
N PHE A 70 -5.89 5.20 5.32
CA PHE A 70 -6.97 5.01 4.35
C PHE A 70 -8.35 5.39 4.88
N GLN A 71 -8.58 5.34 6.22
CA GLN A 71 -9.87 5.69 6.81
C GLN A 71 -10.34 7.11 6.46
N PHE A 72 -9.42 8.04 6.28
CA PHE A 72 -9.75 9.42 5.95
C PHE A 72 -10.18 9.60 4.49
N ASN A 73 -9.96 8.59 3.67
CA ASN A 73 -10.28 8.59 2.24
C ASN A 73 -11.42 7.63 1.88
N VAL A 74 -11.89 6.81 2.83
CA VAL A 74 -12.94 5.82 2.60
C VAL A 74 -14.12 6.08 3.53
N PRO A 75 -15.24 6.60 3.01
CA PRO A 75 -16.43 6.90 3.83
C PRO A 75 -16.98 5.66 4.54
N GLY A 76 -17.29 5.81 5.83
CA GLY A 76 -17.90 4.77 6.65
C GLY A 76 -16.94 3.66 7.10
N VAL A 77 -15.64 3.88 6.99
CA VAL A 77 -14.59 3.00 7.51
C VAL A 77 -13.84 3.72 8.62
N LEU A 78 -13.59 3.03 9.73
CA LEU A 78 -12.74 3.50 10.81
C LEU A 78 -11.74 2.39 11.18
N PHE A 79 -10.52 2.80 11.46
CA PHE A 79 -9.47 1.95 11.99
C PHE A 79 -9.09 2.42 13.38
N ASN A 80 -9.09 1.53 14.33
CA ASN A 80 -8.60 1.81 15.66
C ASN A 80 -7.37 0.95 15.95
N LYS A 81 -6.23 1.58 16.20
CA LYS A 81 -5.02 0.90 16.65
C LYS A 81 -5.22 0.51 18.11
N GLY A 82 -5.39 -0.79 18.38
CA GLY A 82 -5.44 -1.31 19.74
C GLY A 82 -4.05 -1.41 20.36
N ASN A 83 -3.98 -1.30 21.69
CA ASN A 83 -2.71 -1.32 22.43
C ASN A 83 -2.03 -2.71 22.45
N PHE A 84 -2.79 -3.80 22.37
CA PHE A 84 -2.25 -5.14 22.60
C PHE A 84 -2.59 -6.21 21.56
N SER A 85 -3.63 -6.03 20.77
CA SER A 85 -4.18 -7.15 20.00
C SER A 85 -4.58 -6.85 18.57
N GLY A 86 -4.06 -5.80 18.00
CA GLY A 86 -4.34 -5.49 16.63
C GLY A 86 -5.34 -4.36 16.43
N ALA A 87 -5.58 -4.03 15.18
CA ALA A 87 -6.51 -2.99 14.80
C ALA A 87 -7.96 -3.51 14.89
N ALA A 88 -8.85 -2.70 15.43
CA ALA A 88 -10.28 -2.89 15.22
C ALA A 88 -10.67 -2.17 13.93
N ILE A 89 -11.32 -2.89 13.03
CA ILE A 89 -11.86 -2.32 11.80
C ILE A 89 -13.37 -2.18 11.97
N GLN A 90 -13.88 -1.00 11.63
CA GLN A 90 -15.31 -0.73 11.58
C GLN A 90 -15.71 -0.36 10.16
N ILE A 91 -16.74 -1.01 9.66
CA ILE A 91 -17.39 -0.67 8.39
C ILE A 91 -18.87 -0.45 8.63
N ARG A 92 -19.40 0.72 8.29
CA ARG A 92 -20.82 1.08 8.45
C ARG A 92 -21.33 0.85 9.86
N GLY A 93 -20.54 1.15 10.88
CA GLY A 93 -20.89 0.94 12.29
C GLY A 93 -20.72 -0.48 12.80
N MET A 94 -20.49 -1.47 11.95
CA MET A 94 -20.16 -2.83 12.37
C MET A 94 -18.70 -2.93 12.75
N THR A 95 -18.43 -3.38 13.95
CA THR A 95 -17.08 -3.61 14.47
C THR A 95 -17.05 -4.83 15.38
N ASN A 96 -15.87 -5.40 15.54
CA ASN A 96 -15.61 -6.40 16.56
C ASN A 96 -14.36 -6.00 17.35
N TYR A 97 -14.55 -5.65 18.60
CA TYR A 97 -13.48 -5.30 19.54
C TYR A 97 -13.01 -6.54 20.31
N ALA A 98 -12.83 -7.64 19.65
CA ALA A 98 -12.43 -8.84 20.34
C ALA A 98 -10.93 -8.83 20.67
N ILE A 99 -10.62 -8.88 21.94
CA ILE A 99 -9.29 -9.09 22.46
C ILE A 99 -8.97 -10.60 22.38
N GLY A 100 -8.06 -10.96 21.45
CA GLY A 100 -7.62 -12.35 21.23
C GLY A 100 -8.01 -12.92 19.87
N GLY A 101 -7.26 -13.93 19.42
CA GLY A 101 -7.35 -14.52 18.08
C GLY A 101 -8.61 -15.37 17.78
N SER A 102 -9.61 -15.36 18.66
CA SER A 102 -10.76 -16.28 18.59
C SER A 102 -12.02 -15.69 17.96
N PHE A 103 -11.98 -14.46 17.48
CA PHE A 103 -13.18 -13.77 17.00
C PHE A 103 -13.14 -13.52 15.49
N ALA A 104 -14.29 -13.76 14.87
CA ALA A 104 -14.46 -13.48 13.46
C ALA A 104 -14.32 -11.99 13.17
N ALA A 105 -13.48 -11.64 12.23
CA ALA A 105 -13.36 -10.28 11.75
C ALA A 105 -14.66 -9.81 11.10
N VAL A 106 -15.02 -8.55 11.28
CA VAL A 106 -16.17 -7.93 10.59
C VAL A 106 -15.83 -7.67 9.13
N ALA A 107 -14.54 -7.45 8.85
CA ALA A 107 -14.03 -7.28 7.50
C ALA A 107 -12.63 -7.90 7.45
N THR A 108 -12.34 -8.57 6.35
CA THR A 108 -11.08 -9.27 6.16
C THR A 108 -10.21 -8.54 5.16
N PRO A 109 -8.99 -8.14 5.55
CA PRO A 109 -8.00 -7.65 4.60
C PRO A 109 -7.45 -8.81 3.76
N ARG A 110 -7.33 -8.57 2.48
CA ARG A 110 -6.73 -9.51 1.51
C ARG A 110 -5.64 -8.78 0.73
N GLN A 111 -4.52 -9.44 0.57
CA GLN A 111 -3.44 -8.96 -0.27
C GLN A 111 -3.16 -9.98 -1.36
N ASP A 112 -3.25 -9.55 -2.62
CA ASP A 112 -3.10 -10.40 -3.80
C ASP A 112 -3.93 -11.69 -3.66
N ASP A 113 -5.21 -11.54 -3.31
CA ASP A 113 -6.18 -12.62 -3.03
C ASP A 113 -5.91 -13.49 -1.80
N ILE A 114 -4.78 -13.32 -1.13
CA ILE A 114 -4.48 -14.04 0.10
C ILE A 114 -5.17 -13.36 1.29
N ASN A 115 -5.95 -14.14 2.02
CA ASN A 115 -6.58 -13.69 3.25
C ASN A 115 -5.50 -13.47 4.33
N MET A 116 -5.39 -12.24 4.82
CA MET A 116 -4.39 -11.89 5.84
C MET A 116 -4.77 -12.37 7.26
N GLY A 117 -5.92 -13.05 7.43
CA GLY A 117 -6.31 -13.82 8.61
C GLY A 117 -6.28 -13.08 9.95
N ASN A 118 -5.28 -12.29 10.19
CA ASN A 118 -5.05 -11.56 11.43
C ASN A 118 -5.00 -10.05 11.16
N LEU A 119 -5.82 -9.28 11.89
CA LEU A 119 -5.83 -7.82 11.82
C LEU A 119 -4.50 -7.18 12.25
N GLN A 120 -3.67 -7.86 12.99
CA GLN A 120 -2.32 -7.39 13.31
C GLN A 120 -1.46 -7.23 12.05
N MET A 121 -1.67 -8.06 11.04
CA MET A 121 -0.97 -7.92 9.76
C MET A 121 -1.37 -6.65 9.01
N ALA A 122 -2.56 -6.10 9.30
CA ALA A 122 -3.00 -4.82 8.76
C ALA A 122 -2.29 -3.60 9.39
N GLN A 123 -1.51 -3.80 10.46
CA GLN A 123 -0.70 -2.73 11.07
C GLN A 123 0.66 -2.53 10.38
N ASN A 124 1.01 -3.42 9.45
CA ASN A 124 2.22 -3.28 8.66
C ASN A 124 2.10 -2.11 7.68
N GLU A 125 3.24 -1.56 7.31
CA GLU A 125 3.28 -0.57 6.24
C GLU A 125 2.92 -1.20 4.90
N LEU A 126 2.11 -0.50 4.14
CA LEU A 126 1.73 -0.87 2.80
C LEU A 126 2.68 -0.21 1.81
N PHE A 127 3.18 -0.97 0.85
CA PHE A 127 4.09 -0.46 -0.16
C PHE A 127 3.89 -1.19 -1.49
N ASP A 128 4.23 -0.51 -2.57
CA ASP A 128 4.22 -1.05 -3.92
C ASP A 128 2.82 -1.61 -4.29
N LEU A 129 1.78 -0.81 -4.00
CA LEU A 129 0.40 -1.15 -4.31
C LEU A 129 -0.05 -0.53 -5.64
N ALA A 130 -0.73 -1.31 -6.45
CA ALA A 130 -1.47 -0.85 -7.63
C ALA A 130 -2.82 -0.25 -7.23
N SER A 131 -3.50 -0.88 -6.25
CA SER A 131 -4.77 -0.38 -5.74
C SER A 131 -5.03 -0.81 -4.30
N PHE A 132 -5.88 -0.03 -3.63
CA PHE A 132 -6.51 -0.35 -2.38
C PHE A 132 -8.02 -0.19 -2.54
N GLU A 133 -8.75 -1.28 -2.45
CA GLU A 133 -10.18 -1.30 -2.68
C GLU A 133 -10.92 -1.67 -1.40
N VAL A 134 -12.06 -1.01 -1.16
CA VAL A 134 -12.92 -1.30 -0.01
C VAL A 134 -14.33 -1.63 -0.49
N LEU A 135 -14.71 -2.88 -0.32
CA LEU A 135 -16.05 -3.37 -0.60
C LEU A 135 -16.86 -3.29 0.68
N ARG A 136 -17.93 -2.52 0.65
CA ARG A 136 -18.79 -2.29 1.81
C ARG A 136 -20.07 -3.10 1.72
N GLY A 137 -20.31 -3.95 2.71
CA GLY A 137 -21.42 -4.89 2.80
C GLY A 137 -20.97 -6.34 2.69
N PRO A 138 -21.88 -7.32 2.93
CA PRO A 138 -21.52 -8.73 2.97
C PRO A 138 -20.90 -9.22 1.66
N GLN A 139 -19.74 -9.85 1.75
CA GLN A 139 -18.98 -10.38 0.59
C GLN A 139 -18.72 -11.88 0.70
N GLY A 140 -19.52 -12.61 1.46
CA GLY A 140 -19.29 -14.03 1.77
C GLY A 140 -19.27 -14.95 0.56
N THR A 141 -20.01 -14.66 -0.49
CA THR A 141 -20.07 -15.47 -1.72
C THR A 141 -18.79 -15.41 -2.55
N LEU A 142 -18.15 -14.24 -2.63
CA LEU A 142 -16.95 -14.03 -3.45
C LEU A 142 -15.66 -14.21 -2.63
N TYR A 143 -15.68 -13.83 -1.37
CA TYR A 143 -14.49 -13.72 -0.54
C TYR A 143 -14.49 -14.61 0.70
N GLY A 144 -15.53 -15.48 0.83
CA GLY A 144 -15.61 -16.45 1.92
C GLY A 144 -16.13 -15.86 3.23
N GLY A 145 -15.96 -16.60 4.31
CA GLY A 145 -16.47 -16.23 5.64
C GLY A 145 -15.79 -14.99 6.26
N ASN A 146 -16.37 -14.52 7.35
CA ASN A 146 -15.87 -13.42 8.19
C ASN A 146 -15.83 -12.04 7.50
N ASN A 147 -16.77 -11.78 6.59
CA ASN A 147 -16.89 -10.51 5.87
C ASN A 147 -18.32 -9.92 5.94
N PRO A 148 -19.00 -9.88 7.11
CA PRO A 148 -20.35 -9.31 7.17
C PRO A 148 -20.37 -7.79 6.93
N GLY A 149 -19.30 -7.08 7.29
CA GLY A 149 -19.16 -5.64 7.06
C GLY A 149 -18.58 -5.30 5.71
N GLY A 150 -17.77 -6.19 5.14
CA GLY A 150 -17.07 -5.94 3.91
C GLY A 150 -15.72 -6.61 3.81
N THR A 151 -14.94 -6.24 2.81
CA THR A 151 -13.56 -6.70 2.66
C THR A 151 -12.67 -5.59 2.11
N PHE A 152 -11.38 -5.69 2.41
CA PHE A 152 -10.33 -4.83 1.87
C PHE A 152 -9.50 -5.64 0.90
N LEU A 153 -9.33 -5.13 -0.30
CA LEU A 153 -8.50 -5.73 -1.32
C LEU A 153 -7.29 -4.83 -1.56
N MET A 154 -6.12 -5.37 -1.39
CA MET A 154 -4.86 -4.72 -1.69
C MET A 154 -4.22 -5.47 -2.84
N LYS A 155 -4.09 -4.81 -3.96
CA LYS A 155 -3.40 -5.36 -5.12
C LYS A 155 -2.01 -4.77 -5.19
N SER A 156 -0.98 -5.60 -5.13
CA SER A 156 0.39 -5.15 -5.40
C SER A 156 0.58 -4.95 -6.90
N ILE A 157 1.56 -4.12 -7.28
CA ILE A 157 1.89 -3.91 -8.68
C ILE A 157 2.31 -5.23 -9.31
N ASP A 158 1.68 -5.57 -10.43
CA ASP A 158 2.06 -6.73 -11.23
C ASP A 158 3.36 -6.44 -11.99
N PRO A 159 4.25 -7.43 -12.15
CA PRO A 159 5.39 -7.28 -13.03
C PRO A 159 4.91 -7.10 -14.48
N GLY A 160 5.25 -5.99 -15.09
CA GLY A 160 5.02 -5.73 -16.51
C GLY A 160 6.03 -6.44 -17.41
N ASP A 161 5.86 -6.29 -18.72
CA ASP A 161 6.77 -6.86 -19.72
C ASP A 161 8.08 -6.07 -19.82
N ASP A 162 8.02 -4.77 -19.55
CA ASP A 162 9.18 -3.89 -19.58
C ASP A 162 9.92 -3.89 -18.25
N THR A 163 11.23 -3.70 -18.33
CA THR A 163 12.06 -3.46 -17.14
C THR A 163 11.84 -2.05 -16.65
N ASP A 164 11.30 -1.91 -15.47
CA ASP A 164 11.12 -0.65 -14.77
C ASP A 164 11.71 -0.71 -13.36
N ALA A 165 12.14 0.43 -12.84
CA ALA A 165 12.62 0.51 -11.47
C ALA A 165 12.37 1.90 -10.88
N TYR A 166 12.10 1.95 -9.59
CA TYR A 166 12.06 3.19 -8.83
C TYR A 166 12.76 3.03 -7.47
N LEU A 167 13.29 4.13 -6.98
CA LEU A 167 13.86 4.23 -5.63
C LEU A 167 13.41 5.57 -5.02
N LYS A 168 12.86 5.51 -3.81
CA LYS A 168 12.41 6.68 -3.04
C LYS A 168 13.12 6.71 -1.70
N ALA A 169 13.53 7.92 -1.27
CA ALA A 169 14.04 8.19 0.05
C ALA A 169 13.22 9.34 0.67
N GLU A 170 12.83 9.17 1.91
CA GLU A 170 12.04 10.15 2.66
C GLU A 170 12.71 10.35 4.02
N PHE A 171 12.86 11.62 4.39
CA PHE A 171 13.44 12.04 5.66
C PHE A 171 12.47 12.99 6.36
N GLY A 172 12.40 12.93 7.67
CA GLY A 172 11.46 13.75 8.43
C GLY A 172 11.82 13.90 9.90
N ASP A 173 10.89 14.42 10.66
CA ASP A 173 11.05 14.62 12.08
C ASP A 173 11.25 13.30 12.84
N LYS A 174 11.82 13.38 14.05
CA LYS A 174 12.12 12.20 14.88
C LYS A 174 13.04 11.20 14.18
N ASN A 175 14.04 11.73 13.49
CA ASN A 175 15.01 10.93 12.73
C ASN A 175 14.34 9.93 11.77
N LEU A 176 13.21 10.33 11.18
CA LEU A 176 12.55 9.50 10.19
C LEU A 176 13.46 9.31 8.99
N GLU A 177 13.75 8.06 8.71
CA GLU A 177 14.40 7.58 7.49
C GLU A 177 13.53 6.51 6.87
N ARG A 178 13.08 6.73 5.65
CA ARG A 178 12.31 5.74 4.90
C ARG A 178 12.88 5.57 3.51
N TYR A 179 13.14 4.32 3.16
CA TYR A 179 13.59 3.92 1.84
C TYR A 179 12.61 2.93 1.25
N SER A 180 12.19 3.12 0.02
CA SER A 180 11.35 2.17 -0.69
C SER A 180 11.76 2.09 -2.15
N GLY A 181 11.60 0.94 -2.73
CA GLY A 181 11.93 0.72 -4.13
C GLY A 181 11.22 -0.50 -4.69
N GLY A 182 11.13 -0.52 -6.00
CA GLY A 182 10.63 -1.65 -6.78
C GLY A 182 11.38 -1.76 -8.08
N MET A 183 11.55 -2.99 -8.56
CA MET A 183 12.18 -3.28 -9.83
C MET A 183 11.47 -4.46 -10.48
N THR A 184 11.07 -4.28 -11.72
CA THR A 184 10.52 -5.33 -12.58
C THR A 184 11.57 -5.81 -13.55
N PHE A 185 11.64 -7.10 -13.76
CA PHE A 185 12.49 -7.72 -14.78
C PHE A 185 11.85 -8.98 -15.33
N GLY A 186 11.99 -9.19 -16.63
CA GLY A 186 11.57 -10.41 -17.33
C GLY A 186 12.73 -11.40 -17.49
N ALA A 187 12.44 -12.67 -17.42
CA ALA A 187 13.36 -13.75 -17.75
C ALA A 187 12.73 -14.62 -18.86
N GLY A 188 13.01 -14.25 -20.10
CA GLY A 188 12.37 -14.87 -21.27
C GLY A 188 10.98 -14.28 -21.57
N GLU A 189 10.21 -14.98 -22.42
CA GLU A 189 8.93 -14.47 -22.91
C GLU A 189 7.78 -14.67 -21.90
N ASN A 190 7.91 -15.59 -20.95
CA ASN A 190 6.81 -16.06 -20.11
C ASN A 190 7.00 -15.81 -18.62
N LEU A 191 8.17 -15.33 -18.18
CA LEU A 191 8.46 -15.14 -16.76
C LEU A 191 8.74 -13.68 -16.45
N ARG A 192 7.90 -13.08 -15.62
CA ARG A 192 8.04 -11.71 -15.16
C ARG A 192 8.11 -11.69 -13.64
N THR A 193 9.07 -10.96 -13.11
CA THR A 193 9.28 -10.88 -11.67
C THR A 193 9.43 -9.42 -11.24
N ARG A 194 8.75 -9.06 -10.16
CA ARG A 194 8.92 -7.79 -9.47
C ARG A 194 9.45 -8.02 -8.08
N PHE A 195 10.52 -7.34 -7.77
CA PHE A 195 11.07 -7.21 -6.42
C PHE A 195 10.70 -5.84 -5.88
N SER A 196 10.21 -5.78 -4.65
CA SER A 196 9.97 -4.51 -3.99
C SER A 196 10.32 -4.57 -2.52
N PHE A 197 10.70 -3.42 -1.94
CA PHE A 197 11.06 -3.32 -0.54
C PHE A 197 10.64 -1.98 0.06
N ARG A 198 10.49 -1.97 1.37
CA ARG A 198 10.40 -0.77 2.20
C ARG A 198 11.14 -0.98 3.51
N SER A 199 11.95 0.00 3.88
CA SER A 199 12.58 0.11 5.18
C SER A 199 12.19 1.44 5.80
N THR A 200 11.72 1.42 7.05
CA THR A 200 11.35 2.63 7.79
C THR A 200 11.98 2.59 9.17
N LYS A 201 12.69 3.64 9.52
CA LYS A 201 13.19 3.90 10.88
C LYS A 201 12.71 5.25 11.35
N ARG A 202 12.28 5.34 12.60
CA ARG A 202 11.85 6.59 13.24
C ARG A 202 11.90 6.42 14.75
N ASP A 203 12.38 7.45 15.45
CA ASP A 203 12.34 7.52 16.91
C ASP A 203 10.89 7.68 17.41
N GLY A 204 10.66 7.28 18.65
CA GLY A 204 9.34 7.37 19.26
C GLY A 204 8.84 8.80 19.46
N TYR A 205 7.52 8.95 19.54
CA TYR A 205 6.89 10.25 19.83
C TYR A 205 6.67 10.52 21.30
N THR A 206 6.63 9.47 22.11
CA THR A 206 6.27 9.52 23.52
C THR A 206 7.46 9.14 24.38
N GLU A 207 7.86 9.99 25.28
CA GLU A 207 8.88 9.69 26.28
C GLU A 207 8.30 8.86 27.43
N ASN A 208 8.94 7.76 27.73
CA ASN A 208 8.67 6.98 28.93
C ASN A 208 9.32 7.66 30.14
N LEU A 209 8.49 8.23 30.99
CA LEU A 209 8.95 8.98 32.17
C LEU A 209 9.67 8.12 33.21
N PHE A 210 9.65 6.81 33.10
CA PHE A 210 10.29 5.91 34.04
C PHE A 210 11.79 5.71 33.75
N ASP A 211 12.17 5.58 32.50
CA ASP A 211 13.53 5.27 32.06
C ASP A 211 14.10 6.23 31.01
N GLY A 212 13.30 7.20 30.57
CA GLY A 212 13.69 8.17 29.55
C GLY A 212 13.77 7.59 28.13
N SER A 213 13.30 6.36 27.90
CA SER A 213 13.24 5.78 26.57
C SER A 213 12.10 6.37 25.76
N ASP A 214 12.31 6.50 24.45
CA ASP A 214 11.21 6.82 23.54
C ASP A 214 10.39 5.57 23.25
N VAL A 215 9.07 5.70 23.28
CA VAL A 215 8.12 4.65 22.89
C VAL A 215 7.35 5.08 21.64
N ASP A 216 6.72 4.11 20.96
CA ASP A 216 6.07 4.32 19.67
C ASP A 216 7.07 4.61 18.53
N ASP A 217 8.28 4.10 18.69
CA ASP A 217 9.28 4.07 17.64
C ASP A 217 8.85 3.14 16.48
N ARG A 218 9.52 3.25 15.36
CA ARG A 218 9.29 2.41 14.20
C ARG A 218 10.62 1.85 13.68
N ASP A 219 10.69 0.53 13.61
CA ASP A 219 11.73 -0.19 12.87
C ASP A 219 11.05 -1.26 12.02
N TYR A 220 10.93 -1.01 10.72
CA TYR A 220 10.20 -1.85 9.78
C TYR A 220 11.07 -2.18 8.58
N LEU A 221 11.06 -3.45 8.19
CA LEU A 221 11.60 -3.92 6.93
C LEU A 221 10.60 -4.86 6.27
N GLY A 222 10.12 -4.47 5.10
CA GLY A 222 9.26 -5.29 4.23
C GLY A 222 9.93 -5.58 2.91
N VAL A 223 9.81 -6.83 2.45
CA VAL A 223 10.30 -7.26 1.14
C VAL A 223 9.20 -8.09 0.48
N ARG A 224 9.00 -7.90 -0.81
CA ARG A 224 8.05 -8.67 -1.62
C ARG A 224 8.70 -9.10 -2.93
N ILE A 225 8.44 -10.32 -3.31
CA ILE A 225 8.76 -10.85 -4.62
C ILE A 225 7.46 -11.35 -5.23
N LYS A 226 7.10 -10.85 -6.40
CA LYS A 226 5.93 -11.28 -7.15
C LYS A 226 6.39 -11.79 -8.51
N THR A 227 5.99 -13.00 -8.85
CA THR A 227 6.36 -13.62 -10.12
C THR A 227 5.09 -14.09 -10.83
N ILE A 228 4.99 -13.76 -12.10
CA ILE A 228 3.93 -14.22 -12.99
C ILE A 228 4.57 -15.09 -14.07
N TYR A 229 3.97 -16.22 -14.32
CA TYR A 229 4.33 -17.14 -15.38
C TYR A 229 3.10 -17.35 -16.28
N ASP A 230 3.22 -17.03 -17.57
CA ASP A 230 2.18 -17.19 -18.60
C ASP A 230 2.37 -18.45 -19.42
#